data_80c29005ed3ccddd7f87a5949c5b23f5
#
_entry.id   80c29005ed3ccddd7f87a5949c5b23f5
#
_cell.length_a   1.000
_cell.length_b   1.000
_cell.length_c   1.000
_cell.angle_alpha   90.00
_cell.angle_beta   90.00
_cell.angle_gamma   90.00
#
_symmetry.space_group_name_H-M   'P 1'
#
loop_
_entity.id
_entity.type
_entity.pdbx_description
1 polymer ?
#
loop_
_entity_poly.entity_id
_entity_poly.type
_entity_poly.pdbx_seq_one_letter_code
_entity_poly.pdbx_strand_id
1 'polypeptide(L)'
;DLESAREAGEQDREVEERRRAEEEGAQPLVTLPSGVQYRELAAGSLDMPSAERGDVLDVQYKVFRLASGAYFKYSSGGTAIYMWSLGFGEEGKNDLGAIYRFELGELRSMPAAATPAIVGMRPGGVRRILVPPQYGWVDSDVRPRPDTFGAGRRLAAHGDEPLLLEITLVRVRRGAGGTTAGTGRPEPELRPGLPFRLPGPPSGVFYAGEQ
;
A
#
# COMPACT_ATOMS: atom_id res chain seq x y z
N ASP A 1 0.35 -35.51 -18.20
CA ASP A 1 0.16 -35.91 -16.83
C ASP A 1 -0.26 -34.70 -16.01
N LEU A 2 -1.40 -34.77 -15.33
CA LEU A 2 -2.01 -33.60 -14.63
C LEU A 2 -1.16 -33.11 -13.45
N GLU A 3 -0.38 -33.99 -12.86
CA GLU A 3 0.50 -33.68 -11.73
C GLU A 3 1.72 -32.86 -12.19
N SER A 4 2.34 -33.25 -13.28
CA SER A 4 3.46 -32.52 -13.88
C SER A 4 3.04 -31.11 -14.38
N ALA A 5 1.80 -30.95 -14.85
CA ALA A 5 1.29 -29.64 -15.26
C ALA A 5 0.99 -28.71 -14.05
N ARG A 6 0.61 -29.28 -12.91
CA ARG A 6 0.43 -28.52 -11.66
C ARG A 6 1.78 -28.05 -11.08
N GLU A 7 2.75 -28.96 -11.02
CA GLU A 7 4.10 -28.65 -10.56
C GLU A 7 4.79 -27.59 -11.43
N ALA A 8 4.64 -27.68 -12.75
CA ALA A 8 5.15 -26.64 -13.66
C ALA A 8 4.46 -25.28 -13.43
N GLY A 9 3.15 -25.28 -13.21
CA GLY A 9 2.40 -24.03 -12.93
C GLY A 9 2.70 -23.42 -11.55
N GLU A 10 3.12 -24.24 -10.57
CA GLU A 10 3.57 -23.75 -9.26
C GLU A 10 5.00 -23.17 -9.36
N GLN A 11 5.88 -23.83 -10.09
CA GLN A 11 7.24 -23.33 -10.34
C GLN A 11 7.26 -22.03 -11.12
N ASP A 12 6.41 -21.91 -12.16
CA ASP A 12 6.31 -20.66 -12.92
C ASP A 12 5.80 -19.48 -12.06
N ARG A 13 4.86 -19.75 -11.15
CA ARG A 13 4.39 -18.74 -10.19
C ARG A 13 5.47 -18.32 -9.19
N GLU A 14 6.21 -19.28 -8.63
CA GLU A 14 7.31 -18.97 -7.72
C GLU A 14 8.42 -18.14 -8.39
N VAL A 15 8.76 -18.47 -9.64
CA VAL A 15 9.76 -17.73 -10.43
C VAL A 15 9.26 -16.32 -10.71
N GLU A 16 7.98 -16.17 -11.07
CA GLU A 16 7.39 -14.85 -11.34
C GLU A 16 7.27 -14.00 -10.07
N GLU A 17 6.89 -14.58 -8.94
CA GLU A 17 6.85 -13.91 -7.64
C GLU A 17 8.26 -13.48 -7.19
N ARG A 18 9.26 -14.33 -7.38
CA ARG A 18 10.66 -14.01 -7.08
C ARG A 18 11.18 -12.87 -7.94
N ARG A 19 10.94 -12.92 -9.26
CA ARG A 19 11.31 -11.86 -10.20
C ARG A 19 10.62 -10.54 -9.82
N ARG A 20 9.34 -10.59 -9.49
CA ARG A 20 8.56 -9.43 -9.06
C ARG A 20 9.10 -8.85 -7.75
N ALA A 21 9.48 -9.70 -6.80
CA ALA A 21 10.09 -9.26 -5.55
C ALA A 21 11.49 -8.65 -5.75
N GLU A 22 12.27 -9.17 -6.71
CA GLU A 22 13.59 -8.63 -7.08
C GLU A 22 13.45 -7.29 -7.79
N GLU A 23 12.54 -7.17 -8.77
CA GLU A 23 12.24 -5.93 -9.48
C GLU A 23 11.71 -4.86 -8.52
N GLU A 24 10.87 -5.25 -7.56
CA GLU A 24 10.34 -4.37 -6.54
C GLU A 24 11.42 -3.93 -5.54
N GLY A 25 12.32 -4.84 -5.15
CA GLY A 25 13.47 -4.54 -4.32
C GLY A 25 14.47 -3.59 -4.96
N ALA A 26 14.52 -3.56 -6.30
CA ALA A 26 15.37 -2.66 -7.08
C ALA A 26 14.86 -1.22 -7.11
N GLN A 27 13.57 -0.98 -6.85
CA GLN A 27 13.03 0.38 -6.80
C GLN A 27 13.43 1.09 -5.50
N PRO A 28 13.94 2.32 -5.58
CA PRO A 28 14.39 3.03 -4.40
C PRO A 28 13.23 3.30 -3.43
N LEU A 29 13.50 3.13 -2.14
CA LEU A 29 12.58 3.52 -1.09
C LEU A 29 12.65 5.05 -0.92
N VAL A 30 11.55 5.73 -1.18
CA VAL A 30 11.40 7.17 -0.97
C VAL A 30 10.87 7.43 0.43
N THR A 31 11.56 8.29 1.18
CA THR A 31 11.09 8.74 2.50
C THR A 31 10.71 10.22 2.39
N LEU A 32 9.46 10.53 2.66
CA LEU A 32 8.94 11.89 2.67
C LEU A 32 9.35 12.64 3.95
N PRO A 33 9.31 14.00 3.96
CA PRO A 33 9.57 14.79 5.18
C PRO A 33 8.63 14.44 6.35
N SER A 34 7.44 13.94 6.06
CA SER A 34 6.49 13.41 7.05
C SER A 34 6.92 12.08 7.68
N GLY A 35 7.99 11.46 7.19
CA GLY A 35 8.44 10.12 7.59
C GLY A 35 7.71 8.96 6.87
N VAL A 36 6.70 9.26 6.05
CA VAL A 36 6.02 8.25 5.23
C VAL A 36 6.97 7.71 4.18
N GLN A 37 6.95 6.41 3.99
CA GLN A 37 7.81 5.69 3.03
C GLN A 37 6.97 5.03 1.95
N TYR A 38 7.46 5.10 0.71
CA TYR A 38 6.84 4.39 -0.42
C TYR A 38 7.87 3.98 -1.48
N ARG A 39 7.50 3.02 -2.31
CA ARG A 39 8.21 2.67 -3.55
C ARG A 39 7.32 3.02 -4.74
N GLU A 40 7.90 3.61 -5.75
CA GLU A 40 7.21 3.86 -7.02
C GLU A 40 7.43 2.66 -7.94
N LEU A 41 6.40 1.81 -8.09
CA LEU A 41 6.47 0.62 -8.95
C LEU A 41 6.23 0.96 -10.42
N ALA A 42 5.44 2.00 -10.68
CA ALA A 42 5.23 2.57 -12.01
C ALA A 42 4.98 4.08 -11.91
N ALA A 43 5.63 4.87 -12.76
CA ALA A 43 5.55 6.34 -12.71
C ALA A 43 4.23 6.92 -13.25
N GLY A 44 3.50 6.16 -14.08
CA GLY A 44 2.33 6.64 -14.79
C GLY A 44 2.66 7.49 -16.02
N SER A 45 1.63 8.05 -16.66
CA SER A 45 1.74 8.81 -17.90
C SER A 45 2.22 10.23 -17.65
N LEU A 46 3.34 10.62 -18.25
CA LEU A 46 3.92 11.97 -18.11
C LEU A 46 3.04 13.06 -18.75
N ASP A 47 2.20 12.70 -19.71
CA ASP A 47 1.29 13.62 -20.40
C ASP A 47 0.02 13.92 -19.59
N MET A 48 -0.21 13.19 -18.50
CA MET A 48 -1.38 13.34 -17.66
C MET A 48 -1.05 14.20 -16.43
N PRO A 49 -2.04 14.95 -15.87
CA PRO A 49 -1.82 15.75 -14.69
C PRO A 49 -1.48 14.89 -13.48
N SER A 50 -0.58 15.36 -12.63
CA SER A 50 -0.28 14.74 -11.35
C SER A 50 -1.39 15.03 -10.33
N ALA A 51 -1.59 14.11 -9.40
CA ALA A 51 -2.54 14.26 -8.30
C ALA A 51 -2.09 15.35 -7.31
N GLU A 52 -3.01 16.24 -6.98
CA GLU A 52 -2.84 17.31 -6.00
C GLU A 52 -3.94 17.23 -4.92
N ARG A 53 -3.68 17.81 -3.74
CA ARG A 53 -4.71 17.87 -2.69
C ARG A 53 -5.95 18.61 -3.21
N GLY A 54 -7.13 18.08 -2.89
CA GLY A 54 -8.42 18.58 -3.38
C GLY A 54 -8.87 17.98 -4.72
N ASP A 55 -8.01 17.20 -5.39
CA ASP A 55 -8.42 16.46 -6.57
C ASP A 55 -9.28 15.25 -6.19
N VAL A 56 -10.25 14.92 -7.02
CA VAL A 56 -11.01 13.67 -6.92
C VAL A 56 -10.30 12.59 -7.71
N LEU A 57 -9.89 11.54 -7.01
CA LEU A 57 -9.12 10.44 -7.56
C LEU A 57 -9.98 9.18 -7.72
N ASP A 58 -9.79 8.50 -8.84
CA ASP A 58 -10.25 7.13 -9.08
C ASP A 58 -9.05 6.20 -8.96
N VAL A 59 -9.07 5.27 -8.01
CA VAL A 59 -7.97 4.33 -7.75
C VAL A 59 -8.45 2.88 -7.68
N GLN A 60 -7.53 1.97 -7.96
CA GLN A 60 -7.60 0.57 -7.53
C GLN A 60 -6.55 0.36 -6.46
N TYR A 61 -6.76 -0.59 -5.58
CA TYR A 61 -5.80 -0.81 -4.49
C TYR A 61 -5.72 -2.27 -4.06
N LYS A 62 -4.55 -2.63 -3.51
CA LYS A 62 -4.30 -3.88 -2.79
C LYS A 62 -3.71 -3.56 -1.42
N VAL A 63 -4.09 -4.32 -0.41
CA VAL A 63 -3.52 -4.22 0.93
C VAL A 63 -2.86 -5.54 1.29
N PHE A 64 -1.66 -5.42 1.85
CA PHE A 64 -0.87 -6.57 2.28
C PHE A 64 -0.39 -6.36 3.71
N ARG A 65 -0.16 -7.44 4.42
CA ARG A 65 0.65 -7.44 5.63
C ARG A 65 2.06 -7.95 5.33
N LEU A 66 3.00 -7.61 6.19
CA LEU A 66 4.36 -8.14 6.10
C LEU A 66 4.44 -9.49 6.82
N ALA A 67 5.07 -10.49 6.20
CA ALA A 67 5.32 -11.77 6.86
C ALA A 67 6.26 -11.57 8.07
N SER A 68 6.13 -12.43 9.08
CA SER A 68 7.06 -12.47 10.21
C SER A 68 8.51 -12.56 9.71
N GLY A 69 9.36 -11.64 10.14
CA GLY A 69 10.73 -11.51 9.64
C GLY A 69 10.91 -10.72 8.34
N ALA A 70 9.82 -10.41 7.62
CA ALA A 70 9.88 -9.59 6.40
C ALA A 70 10.20 -8.12 6.70
N TYR A 71 10.02 -7.67 7.94
CA TYR A 71 10.39 -6.32 8.37
C TYR A 71 11.85 -5.97 8.07
N PHE A 72 12.75 -6.94 8.18
CA PHE A 72 14.16 -6.75 7.83
C PHE A 72 14.41 -6.72 6.33
N LYS A 73 13.55 -7.39 5.59
CA LYS A 73 13.64 -7.53 4.14
C LYS A 73 12.79 -6.54 3.40
N TYR A 74 12.03 -5.67 4.09
CA TYR A 74 11.17 -4.71 3.41
C TYR A 74 11.98 -3.77 2.50
N SER A 75 13.13 -3.31 2.97
CA SER A 75 14.07 -2.57 2.13
C SER A 75 14.69 -3.41 1.01
N SER A 76 14.56 -4.75 1.08
CA SER A 76 15.10 -5.74 0.16
C SER A 76 14.02 -6.55 -0.56
N GLY A 77 12.75 -6.13 -0.52
CA GLY A 77 11.65 -6.83 -1.19
C GLY A 77 11.11 -8.04 -0.40
N GLY A 78 10.85 -7.89 0.90
CA GLY A 78 10.23 -8.96 1.70
C GLY A 78 8.84 -9.35 1.21
N THR A 79 8.46 -10.61 1.39
CA THR A 79 7.19 -11.17 0.92
C THR A 79 6.00 -10.50 1.58
N ALA A 80 5.17 -9.85 0.79
CA ALA A 80 3.91 -9.27 1.21
C ALA A 80 2.81 -10.33 1.17
N ILE A 81 2.03 -10.45 2.25
CA ILE A 81 0.89 -11.38 2.33
C ILE A 81 -0.38 -10.61 2.04
N TYR A 82 -1.12 -11.04 1.01
CA TYR A 82 -2.38 -10.43 0.60
C TYR A 82 -3.42 -10.40 1.73
N MET A 83 -4.11 -9.28 1.85
CA MET A 83 -5.21 -9.10 2.79
C MET A 83 -6.55 -8.83 2.10
N TRP A 84 -6.64 -7.82 1.26
CA TRP A 84 -7.81 -7.52 0.40
C TRP A 84 -7.43 -6.55 -0.72
N SER A 85 -8.31 -6.43 -1.70
CA SER A 85 -8.14 -5.50 -2.82
C SER A 85 -9.49 -5.00 -3.34
N LEU A 86 -9.43 -4.02 -4.23
CA LEU A 86 -10.54 -3.60 -5.06
C LEU A 86 -10.04 -3.40 -6.51
N GLY A 87 -10.78 -3.97 -7.45
CA GLY A 87 -10.55 -3.76 -8.87
C GLY A 87 -9.74 -4.85 -9.58
N PHE A 88 -9.31 -5.89 -8.87
CA PHE A 88 -8.41 -6.92 -9.42
C PHE A 88 -9.06 -8.32 -9.56
N GLY A 89 -10.30 -8.51 -9.13
CA GLY A 89 -10.96 -9.82 -9.19
C GLY A 89 -10.37 -10.88 -8.25
N GLU A 90 -9.62 -10.46 -7.23
CA GLU A 90 -8.97 -11.36 -6.28
C GLU A 90 -10.00 -12.07 -5.38
N GLU A 91 -9.67 -13.26 -4.88
CA GLU A 91 -10.54 -14.08 -4.03
C GLU A 91 -11.90 -14.39 -4.67
N GLY A 92 -11.99 -14.48 -6.00
CA GLY A 92 -13.22 -14.78 -6.71
C GLY A 92 -14.25 -13.65 -6.72
N LYS A 93 -13.87 -12.43 -6.36
CA LYS A 93 -14.73 -11.26 -6.40
C LYS A 93 -14.99 -10.81 -7.84
N ASN A 94 -16.24 -10.43 -8.12
CA ASN A 94 -16.60 -9.83 -9.41
C ASN A 94 -16.41 -8.32 -9.37
N ASP A 95 -15.19 -7.88 -9.05
CA ASP A 95 -14.85 -6.46 -8.93
C ASP A 95 -13.78 -6.00 -9.92
N LEU A 96 -13.49 -6.80 -10.95
CA LEU A 96 -12.49 -6.47 -11.96
C LEU A 96 -12.80 -5.10 -12.61
N GLY A 97 -11.85 -4.16 -12.53
CA GLY A 97 -12.02 -2.80 -13.02
C GLY A 97 -12.82 -1.88 -12.10
N ALA A 98 -13.33 -2.37 -10.96
CA ALA A 98 -13.95 -1.51 -9.97
C ALA A 98 -12.96 -0.47 -9.43
N ILE A 99 -13.45 0.70 -9.08
CA ILE A 99 -12.66 1.82 -8.60
C ILE A 99 -13.15 2.31 -7.24
N TYR A 100 -12.22 2.77 -6.43
CA TYR A 100 -12.51 3.56 -5.25
C TYR A 100 -12.31 5.04 -5.57
N ARG A 101 -13.33 5.86 -5.32
CA ARG A 101 -13.31 7.30 -5.58
C ARG A 101 -13.26 8.07 -4.26
N PHE A 102 -12.36 9.04 -4.16
CA PHE A 102 -12.23 9.90 -3.00
C PHE A 102 -11.56 11.23 -3.38
N GLU A 103 -11.71 12.24 -2.53
CA GLU A 103 -10.98 13.50 -2.64
C GLU A 103 -9.66 13.38 -1.88
N LEU A 104 -8.55 13.75 -2.52
CA LEU A 104 -7.21 13.65 -1.93
C LEU A 104 -7.00 14.71 -0.84
N GLY A 105 -6.88 14.26 0.38
CA GLY A 105 -6.76 15.10 1.57
C GLY A 105 -8.06 15.21 2.38
N GLU A 106 -9.16 14.60 1.92
CA GLU A 106 -10.35 14.44 2.74
C GLU A 106 -10.07 13.48 3.91
N LEU A 107 -10.41 13.94 5.12
CA LEU A 107 -10.16 13.19 6.34
C LEU A 107 -10.84 11.81 6.30
N ARG A 108 -10.08 10.76 6.62
CA ARG A 108 -10.55 9.36 6.69
C ARG A 108 -11.00 8.72 5.36
N SER A 109 -10.90 9.44 4.26
CA SER A 109 -11.10 8.84 2.93
C SER A 109 -10.03 7.81 2.57
N MET A 110 -8.84 7.96 3.16
CA MET A 110 -7.71 7.03 3.06
C MET A 110 -6.97 6.97 4.41
N PRO A 111 -6.14 5.93 4.68
CA PRO A 111 -5.17 5.97 5.75
C PRO A 111 -4.31 7.23 5.69
N ALA A 112 -4.03 7.85 6.84
CA ALA A 112 -3.33 9.14 6.87
C ALA A 112 -1.95 9.09 6.19
N ALA A 113 -1.26 7.94 6.23
CA ALA A 113 -0.01 7.73 5.51
C ALA A 113 -0.16 7.80 3.98
N ALA A 114 -1.34 7.53 3.43
CA ALA A 114 -1.54 7.45 1.98
C ALA A 114 -1.56 8.83 1.32
N THR A 115 -2.20 9.82 1.93
CA THR A 115 -2.37 11.15 1.34
C THR A 115 -1.06 11.77 0.87
N PRO A 116 -0.01 11.93 1.70
CA PRO A 116 1.24 12.53 1.25
C PRO A 116 1.97 11.66 0.22
N ALA A 117 1.78 10.34 0.26
CA ALA A 117 2.42 9.43 -0.69
C ALA A 117 1.72 9.37 -2.05
N ILE A 118 0.45 9.76 -2.15
CA ILE A 118 -0.31 9.80 -3.40
C ILE A 118 -0.07 11.12 -4.15
N VAL A 119 0.19 12.21 -3.44
CA VAL A 119 0.52 13.49 -4.08
C VAL A 119 1.65 13.31 -5.10
N GLY A 120 1.46 13.88 -6.28
CA GLY A 120 2.41 13.78 -7.40
C GLY A 120 2.29 12.52 -8.24
N MET A 121 1.44 11.54 -7.88
CA MET A 121 1.16 10.39 -8.75
C MET A 121 0.44 10.84 -10.03
N ARG A 122 0.65 10.08 -11.10
CA ARG A 122 -0.02 10.28 -12.40
C ARG A 122 -0.86 9.07 -12.78
N PRO A 123 -1.92 9.22 -13.56
CA PRO A 123 -2.70 8.09 -14.07
C PRO A 123 -1.82 7.00 -14.69
N GLY A 124 -2.11 5.75 -14.37
CA GLY A 124 -1.27 4.58 -14.69
C GLY A 124 -0.12 4.35 -13.71
N GLY A 125 0.14 5.28 -12.79
CA GLY A 125 1.15 5.14 -11.76
C GLY A 125 0.74 4.13 -10.68
N VAL A 126 1.75 3.45 -10.13
CA VAL A 126 1.57 2.49 -9.03
C VAL A 126 2.58 2.80 -7.93
N ARG A 127 2.10 3.03 -6.73
CA ARG A 127 2.95 3.20 -5.53
C ARG A 127 2.56 2.20 -4.46
N ARG A 128 3.57 1.63 -3.83
CA ARG A 128 3.44 0.79 -2.65
C ARG A 128 3.89 1.55 -1.42
N ILE A 129 2.96 1.84 -0.53
CA ILE A 129 3.11 2.73 0.63
C ILE A 129 3.19 1.89 1.89
N LEU A 130 4.22 2.12 2.71
CA LEU A 130 4.27 1.57 4.06
C LEU A 130 3.33 2.39 4.95
N VAL A 131 2.37 1.72 5.55
CA VAL A 131 1.35 2.30 6.41
C VAL A 131 1.62 1.86 7.86
N PRO A 132 2.25 2.70 8.68
CA PRO A 132 2.39 2.42 10.09
C PRO A 132 1.02 2.37 10.78
N PRO A 133 0.82 1.54 11.83
CA PRO A 133 -0.49 1.33 12.42
C PRO A 133 -1.15 2.63 12.93
N GLN A 134 -0.37 3.56 13.48
CA GLN A 134 -0.88 4.86 13.96
C GLN A 134 -1.37 5.80 12.85
N TYR A 135 -1.04 5.54 11.58
CA TYR A 135 -1.44 6.28 10.39
C TYR A 135 -2.23 5.41 9.40
N GLY A 136 -2.65 4.23 9.86
CA GLY A 136 -3.41 3.24 9.11
C GLY A 136 -4.91 3.32 9.39
N TRP A 137 -5.51 2.17 9.57
CA TRP A 137 -6.93 1.99 9.88
C TRP A 137 -7.20 2.09 11.38
N VAL A 138 -6.89 3.25 11.96
CA VAL A 138 -6.92 3.51 13.41
C VAL A 138 -8.30 3.41 14.05
N ASP A 139 -9.36 3.53 13.28
CA ASP A 139 -10.75 3.37 13.72
C ASP A 139 -11.65 2.84 12.59
N SER A 140 -12.94 2.64 12.89
CA SER A 140 -13.92 2.09 11.93
C SER A 140 -14.28 3.02 10.77
N ASP A 141 -13.94 4.30 10.85
CA ASP A 141 -14.34 5.30 9.87
C ASP A 141 -13.30 5.50 8.77
N VAL A 142 -12.04 5.08 9.00
CA VAL A 142 -11.00 5.16 7.98
C VAL A 142 -11.33 4.22 6.82
N ARG A 143 -11.37 4.78 5.63
CA ARG A 143 -11.63 4.09 4.35
C ARG A 143 -10.33 3.87 3.57
N PRO A 144 -10.36 3.03 2.50
CA PRO A 144 -11.36 2.03 2.20
C PRO A 144 -11.33 0.86 3.18
N ARG A 145 -12.48 0.22 3.37
CA ARG A 145 -12.58 -0.98 4.21
C ARG A 145 -12.87 -2.22 3.36
N PRO A 146 -12.42 -3.39 3.81
CA PRO A 146 -12.77 -4.64 3.17
C PRO A 146 -14.29 -4.87 3.19
N ASP A 147 -14.81 -5.39 2.09
CA ASP A 147 -16.23 -5.67 1.85
C ASP A 147 -16.62 -7.13 2.15
N THR A 148 -15.63 -8.02 2.34
CA THR A 148 -15.87 -9.41 2.70
C THR A 148 -15.61 -9.66 4.17
N PHE A 149 -16.35 -10.62 4.75
CA PHE A 149 -16.17 -11.01 6.16
C PHE A 149 -14.76 -11.52 6.44
N GLY A 150 -14.20 -12.34 5.54
CA GLY A 150 -12.85 -12.87 5.69
C GLY A 150 -11.78 -11.77 5.71
N ALA A 151 -11.88 -10.82 4.79
CA ALA A 151 -10.97 -9.68 4.73
C ALA A 151 -11.16 -8.73 5.95
N GLY A 152 -12.40 -8.55 6.41
CA GLY A 152 -12.68 -7.81 7.65
C GLY A 152 -12.01 -8.42 8.87
N ARG A 153 -12.03 -9.75 9.00
CA ARG A 153 -11.32 -10.46 10.06
C ARG A 153 -9.80 -10.31 9.95
N ARG A 154 -9.25 -10.35 8.73
CA ARG A 154 -7.80 -10.11 8.52
C ARG A 154 -7.41 -8.70 8.97
N LEU A 155 -8.20 -7.68 8.63
CA LEU A 155 -7.93 -6.33 9.10
C LEU A 155 -8.03 -6.21 10.62
N ALA A 156 -9.04 -6.83 11.25
CA ALA A 156 -9.19 -6.83 12.71
C ALA A 156 -8.03 -7.53 13.43
N ALA A 157 -7.44 -8.56 12.82
CA ALA A 157 -6.34 -9.32 13.40
C ALA A 157 -4.96 -8.65 13.21
N HIS A 158 -4.79 -7.81 12.19
CA HIS A 158 -3.48 -7.26 11.77
C HIS A 158 -3.48 -5.73 11.62
N GLY A 159 -4.55 -5.03 12.00
CA GLY A 159 -4.67 -3.58 11.84
C GLY A 159 -3.70 -2.76 12.72
N ASP A 160 -3.17 -3.37 13.76
CA ASP A 160 -2.15 -2.81 14.66
C ASP A 160 -0.71 -3.15 14.23
N GLU A 161 -0.54 -3.83 13.10
CA GLU A 161 0.75 -4.09 12.46
C GLU A 161 1.00 -3.08 11.33
N PRO A 162 2.27 -2.87 10.91
CA PRO A 162 2.56 -2.14 9.67
C PRO A 162 2.00 -2.90 8.46
N LEU A 163 1.21 -2.20 7.65
CA LEU A 163 0.62 -2.72 6.43
C LEU A 163 1.26 -2.08 5.19
N LEU A 164 1.09 -2.73 4.04
CA LEU A 164 1.45 -2.17 2.75
C LEU A 164 0.17 -1.86 1.99
N LEU A 165 0.07 -0.63 1.49
CA LEU A 165 -1.02 -0.18 0.63
C LEU A 165 -0.44 0.08 -0.77
N GLU A 166 -0.79 -0.79 -1.71
CA GLU A 166 -0.46 -0.58 -3.12
C GLU A 166 -1.63 0.13 -3.79
N ILE A 167 -1.35 1.27 -4.41
CA ILE A 167 -2.33 2.10 -5.10
C ILE A 167 -1.97 2.18 -6.57
N THR A 168 -2.95 1.87 -7.42
CA THR A 168 -2.92 2.16 -8.85
C THR A 168 -3.82 3.36 -9.11
N LEU A 169 -3.26 4.47 -9.55
CA LEU A 169 -4.02 5.67 -9.91
C LEU A 169 -4.61 5.52 -11.31
N VAL A 170 -5.93 5.45 -11.40
CA VAL A 170 -6.64 5.27 -12.68
C VAL A 170 -6.93 6.62 -13.32
N ARG A 171 -7.39 7.60 -12.54
CA ARG A 171 -7.81 8.91 -13.05
C ARG A 171 -7.67 10.00 -11.99
N VAL A 172 -7.29 11.19 -12.46
CA VAL A 172 -7.33 12.44 -11.70
C VAL A 172 -8.43 13.33 -12.28
N ARG A 173 -9.29 13.85 -11.42
CA ARG A 173 -10.29 14.87 -11.77
C ARG A 173 -10.01 16.08 -10.89
N ARG A 174 -9.77 17.22 -11.52
CA ARG A 174 -9.59 18.46 -10.77
C ARG A 174 -10.82 18.75 -9.93
N GLY A 175 -10.64 18.95 -8.64
CA GLY A 175 -11.71 19.37 -7.74
C GLY A 175 -12.27 20.73 -8.20
N ALA A 176 -13.56 20.96 -8.02
CA ALA A 176 -14.22 22.23 -8.37
C ALA A 176 -13.74 23.43 -7.54
N GLY A 177 -12.85 23.20 -6.56
CA GLY A 177 -12.30 24.18 -5.64
C GLY A 177 -10.81 24.43 -5.89
N GLY A 178 -10.45 25.01 -7.04
CA GLY A 178 -9.26 25.85 -7.06
C GLY A 178 -9.40 26.91 -5.99
N THR A 179 -8.59 26.84 -4.90
CA THR A 179 -8.48 27.86 -3.87
C THR A 179 -9.71 28.05 -2.96
N THR A 180 -10.12 27.03 -2.25
CA THR A 180 -10.76 27.26 -0.96
C THR A 180 -10.04 26.43 0.09
N ALA A 181 -9.41 27.14 1.02
CA ALA A 181 -9.02 26.57 2.30
C ALA A 181 -10.22 25.79 2.82
N GLY A 182 -10.13 24.45 2.75
CA GLY A 182 -11.24 23.58 3.13
C GLY A 182 -11.68 23.92 4.55
N THR A 183 -12.96 24.11 4.74
CA THR A 183 -13.64 24.07 6.03
C THR A 183 -13.67 22.64 6.61
N GLY A 184 -12.89 21.73 6.04
CA GLY A 184 -12.59 20.42 6.58
C GLY A 184 -11.57 20.56 7.71
N ARG A 185 -11.87 19.93 8.83
CA ARG A 185 -10.95 19.79 9.97
C ARG A 185 -9.56 19.40 9.42
N PRO A 186 -8.49 20.15 9.74
CA PRO A 186 -7.17 19.87 9.19
C PRO A 186 -6.83 18.43 9.49
N GLU A 187 -6.35 17.74 8.45
CA GLU A 187 -5.74 16.43 8.59
C GLU A 187 -4.69 16.52 9.71
N PRO A 188 -4.63 15.58 10.66
CA PRO A 188 -3.64 15.63 11.70
C PRO A 188 -2.28 15.75 11.04
N GLU A 189 -1.56 16.85 11.34
CA GLU A 189 -0.18 16.97 10.90
C GLU A 189 0.53 15.70 11.34
N LEU A 190 1.00 14.94 10.36
CA LEU A 190 1.91 13.83 10.61
C LEU A 190 3.14 14.49 11.24
N ARG A 191 3.16 14.54 12.57
CA ARG A 191 4.32 15.09 13.27
C ARG A 191 5.51 14.34 12.74
N PRO A 192 6.62 15.01 12.37
CA PRO A 192 7.87 14.35 12.10
C PRO A 192 8.28 13.65 13.39
N GLY A 193 7.66 12.52 13.66
CA GLY A 193 8.06 11.57 14.67
C GLY A 193 9.34 10.94 14.18
N LEU A 194 10.23 10.63 15.11
CA LEU A 194 11.40 9.78 14.88
C LEU A 194 11.11 8.79 13.76
N PRO A 195 12.00 8.62 12.78
CA PRO A 195 11.77 7.70 11.67
C PRO A 195 11.28 6.37 12.27
N PHE A 196 10.14 5.88 11.77
CA PHE A 196 9.59 4.61 12.21
C PHE A 196 10.70 3.58 12.06
N ARG A 197 11.37 3.25 13.16
CA ARG A 197 12.28 2.11 13.20
C ARG A 197 11.39 0.89 13.25
N LEU A 198 11.43 0.11 12.19
CA LEU A 198 10.94 -1.25 12.25
C LEU A 198 11.49 -1.89 13.53
N PRO A 199 10.66 -2.57 14.34
CA PRO A 199 11.14 -3.23 15.53
C PRO A 199 12.33 -4.11 15.16
N GLY A 200 13.43 -3.95 15.89
CA GLY A 200 14.61 -4.78 15.72
C GLY A 200 14.28 -6.26 15.93
N PRO A 201 15.16 -7.19 15.52
CA PRO A 201 14.96 -8.60 15.77
C PRO A 201 14.71 -8.80 17.26
N PRO A 202 13.82 -9.73 17.64
CA PRO A 202 13.66 -10.09 19.05
C PRO A 202 15.05 -10.43 19.60
N SER A 203 15.46 -9.71 20.65
CA SER A 203 16.70 -9.93 21.34
C SER A 203 16.70 -11.36 21.87
N GLY A 204 17.44 -12.27 21.25
CA GLY A 204 17.52 -13.66 21.71
C GLY A 204 17.82 -14.72 20.65
N VAL A 205 17.90 -14.38 19.37
CA VAL A 205 18.37 -15.34 18.36
C VAL A 205 19.89 -15.21 18.24
N PHE A 206 20.61 -15.92 19.12
CA PHE A 206 22.00 -16.20 18.90
C PHE A 206 22.09 -17.22 17.75
N TYR A 207 22.61 -16.81 16.61
CA TYR A 207 23.16 -17.75 15.66
C TYR A 207 24.41 -18.35 16.32
N ALA A 208 24.32 -19.63 16.71
CA ALA A 208 25.49 -20.38 17.04
C ALA A 208 26.36 -20.47 15.78
N GLY A 209 27.47 -19.76 15.79
CA GLY A 209 28.45 -19.81 14.73
C GLY A 209 29.08 -21.20 14.68
N GLU A 210 29.28 -21.68 13.49
CA GLU A 210 30.07 -22.85 13.16
C GLU A 210 31.50 -22.73 13.74
N GLN A 211 31.91 -23.82 14.34
CA GLN A 211 33.35 -24.19 14.43
C GLN A 211 33.66 -25.18 13.32
#